data_7cbd2009187e91c068f7bc08ffd8c657
#
_entry.id   7cbd2009187e91c068f7bc08ffd8c657
#
_cell.length_a   1.000
_cell.length_b   1.000
_cell.length_c   1.000
_cell.angle_alpha   90.00
_cell.angle_beta   90.00
_cell.angle_gamma   90.00
#
_symmetry.space_group_name_H-M   'P 1'
#
loop_
_entity.id
_entity.type
_entity.pdbx_description
1 polymer ?
#
loop_
_entity_poly.entity_id
_entity_poly.type
_entity_poly.pdbx_seq_one_letter_code
_entity_poly.pdbx_strand_id
1 'polypeptide(L)'
;MKEGLAKTTPPGVGGDRIEACSYPESESLFFKRTLGRDDLEPIHDDRAENYIVSYSLVSKRREVEQILDRIHHLKCENEPVKWPGRSAVVRTQIDEILSNMAKPDCRSFRWNQHYQSALAQLKAEMMQAHLKPLCLSAVAETETFRKNLKKNAGFMAFETGKRSKGENLDEALRLAEASESEDVMRRHFCKPLVVAIRTSNSGISDWQAGTWKERTRPILMVDLRQLLQSSRFGVPFNDWFQSHVSWGEGGMTHQQVEQWTWKARTRFRHWLSTDFSKYDSSQSSWLIEDAFSVVKAAFPGLNTHEEGLFETIVNSYIHKEIHSYNGIWRVNKGTTSGEIWTYTINTIIHRLIEVTIFSMMGIKRYESLLCGDDGLTYYDGELDLAKYGSLITRYFGIAVSMGKSTYGSAR
;
A
#
# COMPACT_ATOMS: atom_id res chain seq x y z
N MET A 1 -1.54 -4.60 44.23
CA MET A 1 -0.29 -4.16 43.62
C MET A 1 -0.08 -5.03 42.38
N LYS A 2 -0.41 -4.52 41.23
CA LYS A 2 -0.09 -5.16 39.95
C LYS A 2 1.10 -4.41 39.38
N GLU A 3 2.25 -5.05 39.41
CA GLU A 3 3.46 -4.53 38.82
C GLU A 3 3.27 -4.42 37.32
N GLY A 4 3.39 -3.18 36.81
CA GLY A 4 3.36 -2.92 35.39
C GLY A 4 4.59 -3.52 34.72
N LEU A 5 4.38 -4.47 33.84
CA LEU A 5 5.39 -4.90 32.88
C LEU A 5 5.76 -3.70 31.99
N ALA A 6 6.86 -3.06 32.32
CA ALA A 6 7.52 -2.11 31.46
C ALA A 6 7.90 -2.84 30.15
N LYS A 7 7.16 -2.59 29.09
CA LYS A 7 7.51 -3.10 27.76
C LYS A 7 8.72 -2.32 27.26
N THR A 8 9.89 -2.90 27.41
CA THR A 8 11.12 -2.38 26.85
C THR A 8 11.02 -2.28 25.33
N THR A 9 11.17 -1.10 24.80
CA THR A 9 11.34 -0.88 23.36
C THR A 9 12.60 -1.62 22.92
N PRO A 10 12.57 -2.40 21.83
CA PRO A 10 13.78 -3.02 21.32
C PRO A 10 14.84 -1.95 21.04
N PRO A 11 16.10 -2.15 21.41
CA PRO A 11 17.15 -1.16 21.20
C PRO A 11 17.33 -0.93 19.69
N GLY A 12 17.31 0.35 19.28
CA GLY A 12 17.54 0.77 17.88
C GLY A 12 16.31 1.19 17.09
N VAL A 13 15.13 1.22 17.68
CA VAL A 13 13.91 1.72 17.02
C VAL A 13 13.76 3.22 17.30
N GLY A 14 14.38 4.04 16.48
CA GLY A 14 14.18 5.50 16.47
C GLY A 14 12.86 5.83 15.79
N GLY A 15 11.80 5.94 16.52
CA GLY A 15 10.50 6.43 16.09
C GLY A 15 9.70 6.82 17.32
N ASP A 16 8.92 7.89 17.23
CA ASP A 16 8.04 8.30 18.31
C ASP A 16 6.92 7.26 18.49
N ARG A 17 7.20 6.24 19.28
CA ARG A 17 6.17 5.35 19.79
C ARG A 17 5.56 6.04 21.00
N ILE A 18 4.32 6.48 20.85
CA ILE A 18 3.53 6.90 22.00
C ILE A 18 3.26 5.65 22.81
N GLU A 19 3.48 5.73 24.14
CA GLU A 19 3.26 4.63 25.08
C GLU A 19 1.95 3.89 24.78
N ALA A 20 1.97 2.58 24.93
CA ALA A 20 0.80 1.75 24.77
C ALA A 20 -0.30 2.25 25.71
N CYS A 21 -1.24 3.01 25.17
CA CYS A 21 -2.49 3.28 25.86
C CYS A 21 -3.22 1.94 26.01
N SER A 22 -3.64 1.63 27.23
CA SER A 22 -4.74 0.70 27.41
C SER A 22 -5.92 1.30 26.67
N TYR A 23 -6.36 0.66 25.59
CA TYR A 23 -7.54 1.13 24.86
C TYR A 23 -8.70 1.26 25.84
N PRO A 24 -9.44 2.37 25.87
CA PRO A 24 -10.65 2.47 26.66
C PRO A 24 -11.64 1.37 26.26
N GLU A 25 -12.57 1.00 27.13
CA GLU A 25 -13.58 -0.06 26.85
C GLU A 25 -14.30 0.15 25.51
N SER A 26 -14.50 1.40 25.12
CA SER A 26 -15.05 1.79 23.82
C SER A 26 -14.22 1.31 22.63
N GLU A 27 -12.89 1.25 22.75
CA GLU A 27 -11.98 0.77 21.69
C GLU A 27 -11.96 -0.76 21.58
N SER A 28 -12.05 -1.44 22.73
CA SER A 28 -12.27 -2.89 22.77
C SER A 28 -13.57 -3.28 22.07
N LEU A 29 -14.63 -2.50 22.28
CA LEU A 29 -15.91 -2.63 21.57
C LEU A 29 -15.79 -2.34 20.08
N PHE A 30 -14.95 -1.39 19.66
CA PHE A 30 -14.67 -1.12 18.26
C PHE A 30 -14.06 -2.33 17.55
N PHE A 31 -13.02 -2.92 18.10
CA PHE A 31 -12.43 -4.12 17.51
C PHE A 31 -13.43 -5.28 17.45
N LYS A 32 -14.23 -5.48 18.49
CA LYS A 32 -15.32 -6.47 18.49
C LYS A 32 -16.35 -6.22 17.39
N ARG A 33 -16.84 -4.98 17.25
CA ARG A 33 -17.84 -4.60 16.24
C ARG A 33 -17.27 -4.58 14.83
N THR A 34 -16.06 -4.07 14.64
CA THR A 34 -15.38 -4.03 13.35
C THR A 34 -15.12 -5.44 12.81
N LEU A 35 -14.97 -6.41 13.70
CA LEU A 35 -14.73 -7.80 13.38
C LEU A 35 -16.00 -8.67 13.38
N GLY A 36 -17.15 -8.10 13.74
CA GLY A 36 -18.45 -8.72 13.62
C GLY A 36 -18.76 -9.76 14.69
N ARG A 37 -18.21 -9.61 15.90
CA ARG A 37 -18.53 -10.45 17.07
C ARG A 37 -18.70 -9.62 18.33
N ASP A 38 -19.88 -9.77 18.95
CA ASP A 38 -20.21 -9.14 20.22
C ASP A 38 -19.78 -9.99 21.44
N ASP A 39 -19.40 -11.25 21.21
CA ASP A 39 -19.10 -12.27 22.21
C ASP A 39 -17.60 -12.49 22.49
N LEU A 40 -16.72 -11.67 21.91
CA LEU A 40 -15.30 -11.76 22.19
C LEU A 40 -14.96 -11.00 23.47
N GLU A 41 -14.57 -11.74 24.51
CA GLU A 41 -13.97 -11.13 25.69
C GLU A 41 -12.68 -10.36 25.33
N PRO A 42 -12.34 -9.30 26.09
CA PRO A 42 -11.10 -8.57 25.91
C PRO A 42 -9.94 -9.54 26.13
N ILE A 43 -9.25 -9.88 25.07
CA ILE A 43 -8.30 -10.96 25.08
C ILE A 43 -6.90 -10.37 25.15
N HIS A 44 -6.21 -10.70 26.22
CA HIS A 44 -4.77 -10.49 26.38
C HIS A 44 -3.95 -11.72 25.93
N ASP A 45 -4.55 -12.65 25.19
CA ASP A 45 -3.99 -13.93 24.77
C ASP A 45 -3.68 -13.93 23.29
N ASP A 46 -2.55 -14.50 22.91
CA ASP A 46 -2.09 -14.69 21.53
C ASP A 46 -3.10 -15.42 20.62
N ARG A 47 -3.99 -16.22 21.19
CA ARG A 47 -5.07 -16.93 20.48
C ARG A 47 -6.14 -16.02 19.93
N ALA A 48 -6.35 -14.89 20.56
CA ALA A 48 -7.40 -13.97 20.16
C ALA A 48 -7.09 -13.13 18.95
N GLU A 49 -5.84 -12.76 18.77
CA GLU A 49 -5.45 -12.06 17.57
C GLU A 49 -5.53 -12.96 16.35
N ASN A 50 -5.21 -14.24 16.51
CA ASN A 50 -5.45 -15.26 15.51
C ASN A 50 -6.95 -15.35 15.15
N TYR A 51 -7.81 -15.12 16.11
CA TYR A 51 -9.26 -15.16 15.93
C TYR A 51 -9.79 -13.89 15.24
N ILE A 52 -9.33 -12.73 15.63
CA ILE A 52 -9.69 -11.42 15.08
C ILE A 52 -9.41 -11.34 13.58
N VAL A 53 -8.23 -11.79 13.18
CA VAL A 53 -7.81 -11.78 11.76
C VAL A 53 -8.62 -12.77 10.93
N SER A 54 -9.01 -13.87 11.52
CA SER A 54 -9.63 -14.95 10.78
C SER A 54 -11.10 -14.72 10.46
N TYR A 55 -11.84 -13.94 11.23
CA TYR A 55 -13.30 -13.90 11.14
C TYR A 55 -13.87 -13.14 9.91
N SER A 56 -13.25 -12.06 9.47
CA SER A 56 -13.74 -11.31 8.30
C SER A 56 -13.62 -12.07 6.97
N LEU A 57 -12.83 -13.12 6.94
CA LEU A 57 -12.55 -13.94 5.76
C LEU A 57 -13.16 -15.38 5.86
N VAL A 58 -13.70 -15.76 7.04
CA VAL A 58 -14.02 -17.15 7.37
C VAL A 58 -15.20 -17.73 6.61
N SER A 59 -16.29 -16.98 6.42
CA SER A 59 -17.53 -17.58 5.91
C SER A 59 -17.44 -18.04 4.45
N LYS A 60 -16.79 -17.25 3.59
CA LYS A 60 -16.60 -17.62 2.18
C LYS A 60 -15.41 -18.56 1.92
N ARG A 61 -14.41 -18.55 2.78
CA ARG A 61 -13.23 -19.40 2.64
C ARG A 61 -13.45 -20.84 3.09
N ARG A 62 -14.31 -21.10 4.06
CA ARG A 62 -14.61 -22.49 4.47
C ARG A 62 -15.14 -23.35 3.32
N GLU A 63 -15.99 -22.80 2.47
CA GLU A 63 -16.48 -23.51 1.31
C GLU A 63 -15.38 -23.75 0.27
N VAL A 64 -14.53 -22.76 0.03
CA VAL A 64 -13.38 -22.87 -0.90
C VAL A 64 -12.33 -23.83 -0.34
N GLU A 65 -12.03 -23.77 0.96
CA GLU A 65 -11.10 -24.69 1.63
C GLU A 65 -11.64 -26.12 1.57
N GLN A 66 -12.93 -26.35 1.81
CA GLN A 66 -13.55 -27.67 1.67
C GLN A 66 -13.54 -28.20 0.24
N ILE A 67 -13.69 -27.32 -0.76
CA ILE A 67 -13.59 -27.68 -2.17
C ILE A 67 -12.14 -28.00 -2.54
N LEU A 68 -11.18 -27.21 -2.06
CA LEU A 68 -9.75 -27.44 -2.29
C LEU A 68 -9.27 -28.71 -1.60
N ASP A 69 -9.74 -29.01 -0.38
CA ASP A 69 -9.47 -30.26 0.33
C ASP A 69 -10.03 -31.46 -0.44
N ARG A 70 -11.25 -31.33 -1.00
CA ARG A 70 -11.83 -32.40 -1.85
C ARG A 70 -11.04 -32.59 -3.15
N ILE A 71 -10.63 -31.51 -3.81
CA ILE A 71 -9.81 -31.58 -5.03
C ILE A 71 -8.45 -32.19 -4.72
N HIS A 72 -7.88 -31.90 -3.57
CA HIS A 72 -6.61 -32.45 -3.13
C HIS A 72 -6.71 -33.93 -2.79
N HIS A 73 -7.77 -34.35 -2.10
CA HIS A 73 -8.08 -35.78 -1.85
C HIS A 73 -8.25 -36.59 -3.14
N LEU A 74 -8.83 -35.97 -4.16
CA LEU A 74 -9.02 -36.63 -5.46
C LEU A 74 -7.71 -36.75 -6.29
N LYS A 75 -6.68 -35.94 -5.97
CA LYS A 75 -5.39 -35.93 -6.69
C LYS A 75 -4.27 -36.72 -6.00
N CYS A 76 -4.39 -36.98 -4.70
CA CYS A 76 -3.36 -37.63 -3.90
C CYS A 76 -3.94 -38.89 -3.26
N GLU A 77 -3.93 -40.01 -3.99
CA GLU A 77 -4.47 -41.29 -3.51
C GLU A 77 -3.71 -41.94 -2.34
N ASN A 78 -2.55 -41.40 -1.91
CA ASN A 78 -1.66 -42.14 -1.01
C ASN A 78 -1.19 -41.43 0.27
N GLU A 79 -1.41 -40.13 0.46
CA GLU A 79 -1.17 -39.51 1.77
C GLU A 79 -2.11 -38.31 2.00
N PRO A 80 -2.77 -38.21 3.17
CA PRO A 80 -3.54 -37.04 3.52
C PRO A 80 -2.60 -35.87 3.76
N VAL A 81 -2.37 -35.07 2.75
CA VAL A 81 -1.67 -33.80 2.90
C VAL A 81 -2.56 -32.91 3.74
N LYS A 82 -2.26 -32.79 5.01
CA LYS A 82 -2.92 -31.85 5.89
C LYS A 82 -2.63 -30.44 5.34
N TRP A 83 -3.62 -29.86 4.68
CA TRP A 83 -3.54 -28.47 4.24
C TRP A 83 -3.17 -27.60 5.44
N PRO A 84 -2.08 -26.82 5.36
CA PRO A 84 -1.72 -25.93 6.45
C PRO A 84 -2.94 -25.03 6.70
N GLY A 85 -3.43 -25.05 7.90
CA GLY A 85 -4.47 -24.14 8.35
C GLY A 85 -4.13 -22.70 8.06
N ARG A 86 -4.92 -21.76 8.50
CA ARG A 86 -4.63 -20.33 8.34
C ARG A 86 -3.29 -20.00 8.96
N SER A 87 -2.57 -19.12 8.29
CA SER A 87 -1.41 -18.48 8.85
C SER A 87 -1.80 -17.74 10.13
N ALA A 88 -1.09 -17.99 11.21
CA ALA A 88 -1.21 -17.22 12.43
C ALA A 88 -0.79 -15.77 12.22
N VAL A 89 -1.26 -14.86 13.07
CA VAL A 89 -0.81 -13.48 13.07
C VAL A 89 0.57 -13.40 13.72
N VAL A 90 1.56 -13.00 12.94
CA VAL A 90 2.91 -12.76 13.45
C VAL A 90 3.04 -11.26 13.77
N ARG A 91 2.82 -10.91 15.05
CA ARG A 91 2.87 -9.50 15.54
C ARG A 91 4.18 -8.81 15.21
N THR A 92 5.29 -9.52 15.36
CA THR A 92 6.62 -8.97 15.07
C THR A 92 6.78 -8.47 13.65
N GLN A 93 6.07 -9.05 12.68
CA GLN A 93 6.09 -8.58 11.30
C GLN A 93 5.33 -7.25 11.13
N ILE A 94 4.27 -7.03 11.91
CA ILE A 94 3.55 -5.74 11.93
C ILE A 94 4.46 -4.68 12.56
N ASP A 95 5.02 -4.96 13.73
CA ASP A 95 5.94 -4.05 14.42
C ASP A 95 7.16 -3.71 13.57
N GLU A 96 7.69 -4.67 12.83
CA GLU A 96 8.81 -4.46 11.92
C GLU A 96 8.47 -3.49 10.79
N ILE A 97 7.27 -3.59 10.21
CA ILE A 97 6.80 -2.70 9.15
C ILE A 97 6.59 -1.29 9.71
N LEU A 98 5.87 -1.16 10.84
CA LEU A 98 5.62 0.14 11.47
C LEU A 98 6.92 0.79 11.95
N SER A 99 7.84 0.01 12.53
CA SER A 99 9.17 0.47 12.91
C SER A 99 9.97 0.96 11.71
N ASN A 100 9.86 0.30 10.56
CA ASN A 100 10.53 0.75 9.35
C ASN A 100 9.98 2.08 8.84
N MET A 101 8.66 2.29 8.94
CA MET A 101 8.01 3.56 8.61
C MET A 101 8.35 4.69 9.60
N ALA A 102 8.70 4.35 10.85
CA ALA A 102 9.10 5.31 11.87
C ALA A 102 10.61 5.67 11.84
N LYS A 103 11.42 4.98 11.03
CA LYS A 103 12.84 5.33 10.86
C LYS A 103 12.99 6.66 10.13
N PRO A 104 14.09 7.39 10.38
CA PRO A 104 14.42 8.58 9.62
C PRO A 104 14.46 8.30 8.12
N ASP A 105 14.17 9.31 7.32
CA ASP A 105 14.31 9.25 5.88
C ASP A 105 15.77 9.07 5.46
N CYS A 106 15.97 8.45 4.31
CA CYS A 106 17.26 8.54 3.65
C CYS A 106 17.49 9.98 3.17
N ARG A 107 18.77 10.33 3.03
CA ARG A 107 19.14 11.66 2.50
C ARG A 107 18.50 11.86 1.13
N SER A 108 17.85 13.01 0.95
CA SER A 108 17.22 13.37 -0.33
C SER A 108 18.22 13.37 -1.49
N PHE A 109 17.84 12.75 -2.61
CA PHE A 109 18.61 12.67 -3.83
C PHE A 109 18.20 13.72 -4.88
N ARG A 110 17.35 14.68 -4.50
CA ARG A 110 16.82 15.74 -5.36
C ARG A 110 17.87 16.61 -6.03
N TRP A 111 19.08 16.68 -5.47
CA TRP A 111 20.20 17.43 -6.05
C TRP A 111 20.82 16.79 -7.30
N ASN A 112 20.52 15.51 -7.57
CA ASN A 112 21.11 14.77 -8.68
C ASN A 112 20.45 15.12 -10.01
N GLN A 113 21.23 15.42 -11.03
CA GLN A 113 20.73 15.82 -12.35
C GLN A 113 19.90 14.71 -13.03
N HIS A 114 20.29 13.43 -12.90
CA HIS A 114 19.53 12.31 -13.48
C HIS A 114 18.15 12.20 -12.86
N TYR A 115 18.07 12.39 -11.53
CA TYR A 115 16.81 12.40 -10.81
C TYR A 115 15.91 13.58 -11.21
N GLN A 116 16.49 14.79 -11.27
CA GLN A 116 15.75 15.99 -11.69
C GLN A 116 15.19 15.84 -13.12
N SER A 117 15.99 15.27 -14.03
CA SER A 117 15.53 14.99 -15.40
C SER A 117 14.41 13.97 -15.42
N ALA A 118 14.50 12.90 -14.63
CA ALA A 118 13.45 11.89 -14.51
C ALA A 118 12.15 12.51 -13.97
N LEU A 119 12.23 13.30 -12.91
CA LEU A 119 11.09 13.98 -12.31
C LEU A 119 10.42 14.96 -13.29
N ALA A 120 11.23 15.77 -14.01
CA ALA A 120 10.74 16.70 -15.02
C ALA A 120 10.06 15.97 -16.20
N GLN A 121 10.62 14.84 -16.64
CA GLN A 121 10.05 14.00 -17.69
C GLN A 121 8.68 13.48 -17.29
N LEU A 122 8.54 12.90 -16.09
CA LEU A 122 7.26 12.35 -15.62
C LEU A 122 6.21 13.45 -15.43
N LYS A 123 6.60 14.61 -14.89
CA LYS A 123 5.69 15.76 -14.81
C LYS A 123 5.19 16.22 -16.18
N ALA A 124 6.07 16.33 -17.16
CA ALA A 124 5.70 16.73 -18.52
C ALA A 124 4.73 15.72 -19.17
N GLU A 125 4.91 14.42 -18.89
CA GLU A 125 3.99 13.39 -19.35
C GLU A 125 2.59 13.56 -18.73
N MET A 126 2.52 13.79 -17.41
CA MET A 126 1.25 13.95 -16.69
C MET A 126 0.52 15.26 -17.04
N MET A 127 1.24 16.32 -17.38
CA MET A 127 0.63 17.60 -17.79
C MET A 127 -0.33 17.48 -18.99
N GLN A 128 -0.19 16.43 -19.80
CA GLN A 128 -1.08 16.20 -20.94
C GLN A 128 -2.50 15.78 -20.51
N ALA A 129 -2.71 15.38 -19.27
CA ALA A 129 -3.98 14.86 -18.79
C ALA A 129 -5.07 15.93 -18.65
N HIS A 130 -4.72 17.16 -18.26
CA HIS A 130 -5.64 18.28 -18.05
C HIS A 130 -6.88 17.91 -17.20
N LEU A 131 -6.66 17.20 -16.10
CA LEU A 131 -7.72 16.69 -15.23
C LEU A 131 -8.33 17.79 -14.35
N LYS A 132 -9.53 17.49 -13.85
CA LYS A 132 -10.22 18.26 -12.84
C LYS A 132 -10.63 17.35 -11.68
N PRO A 133 -10.59 17.83 -10.43
CA PRO A 133 -11.11 17.07 -9.31
C PRO A 133 -12.62 16.88 -9.41
N LEU A 134 -13.10 15.72 -8.96
CA LEU A 134 -14.53 15.44 -8.88
C LEU A 134 -15.17 16.16 -7.68
N CYS A 135 -16.47 16.45 -7.75
CA CYS A 135 -17.24 16.80 -6.55
C CYS A 135 -17.50 15.54 -5.71
N LEU A 136 -17.77 15.73 -4.41
CA LEU A 136 -17.97 14.61 -3.47
C LEU A 136 -19.13 13.68 -3.86
N SER A 137 -20.24 14.24 -4.35
CA SER A 137 -21.37 13.45 -4.84
C SER A 137 -20.99 12.58 -6.05
N ALA A 138 -20.21 13.12 -6.99
CA ALA A 138 -19.71 12.34 -8.13
C ALA A 138 -18.76 11.22 -7.68
N VAL A 139 -17.90 11.45 -6.67
CA VAL A 139 -17.05 10.40 -6.10
C VAL A 139 -17.88 9.23 -5.57
N ALA A 140 -18.93 9.52 -4.79
CA ALA A 140 -19.79 8.48 -4.20
C ALA A 140 -20.50 7.63 -5.27
N GLU A 141 -20.74 8.19 -6.45
CA GLU A 141 -21.39 7.53 -7.58
C GLU A 141 -20.44 6.67 -8.43
N THR A 142 -19.11 6.84 -8.30
CA THR A 142 -18.14 6.07 -9.08
C THR A 142 -18.24 4.57 -8.80
N GLU A 143 -18.05 3.77 -9.84
CA GLU A 143 -18.05 2.30 -9.73
C GLU A 143 -16.97 1.82 -8.74
N THR A 144 -15.79 2.45 -8.80
CA THR A 144 -14.67 2.16 -7.89
C THR A 144 -15.06 2.36 -6.43
N PHE A 145 -15.79 3.41 -6.10
CA PHE A 145 -16.25 3.67 -4.74
C PHE A 145 -17.38 2.72 -4.33
N ARG A 146 -18.39 2.53 -5.20
CA ARG A 146 -19.55 1.66 -4.97
C ARG A 146 -19.17 0.19 -4.72
N LYS A 147 -18.20 -0.34 -5.45
CA LYS A 147 -17.65 -1.70 -5.22
C LYS A 147 -17.09 -1.90 -3.81
N ASN A 148 -16.69 -0.83 -3.15
CA ASN A 148 -16.03 -0.85 -1.85
C ASN A 148 -16.95 -0.52 -0.66
N LEU A 149 -18.23 -0.29 -0.85
CA LEU A 149 -19.19 0.10 0.20
C LEU A 149 -19.29 -0.91 1.36
N LYS A 150 -19.08 -2.20 1.09
CA LYS A 150 -19.06 -3.26 2.12
C LYS A 150 -17.76 -3.31 2.95
N LYS A 151 -16.73 -2.58 2.55
CA LYS A 151 -15.47 -2.52 3.29
C LYS A 151 -15.58 -1.62 4.52
N ASN A 152 -14.64 -1.78 5.45
CA ASN A 152 -14.59 -1.00 6.68
C ASN A 152 -14.38 0.50 6.41
N ALA A 153 -15.04 1.36 7.21
CA ALA A 153 -15.01 2.81 7.09
C ALA A 153 -13.80 3.47 7.80
N GLY A 154 -12.81 2.70 8.22
CA GLY A 154 -11.63 3.22 8.92
C GLY A 154 -11.98 3.74 10.32
N PHE A 155 -11.37 4.85 10.72
CA PHE A 155 -11.60 5.44 12.04
C PHE A 155 -13.04 5.89 12.26
N MET A 156 -13.76 6.26 11.21
CA MET A 156 -15.18 6.63 11.30
C MET A 156 -16.05 5.47 11.82
N ALA A 157 -15.70 4.22 11.50
CA ALA A 157 -16.41 3.06 12.04
C ALA A 157 -16.31 2.97 13.57
N PHE A 158 -15.20 3.45 14.12
CA PHE A 158 -15.00 3.58 15.57
C PHE A 158 -15.91 4.67 16.18
N GLU A 159 -15.95 5.86 15.56
CA GLU A 159 -16.74 6.97 16.06
C GLU A 159 -18.26 6.70 16.02
N THR A 160 -18.74 6.06 14.96
CA THR A 160 -20.19 5.84 14.73
C THR A 160 -20.70 4.50 15.23
N GLY A 161 -19.82 3.55 15.48
CA GLY A 161 -20.18 2.15 15.77
C GLY A 161 -20.73 1.40 14.55
N LYS A 162 -20.75 2.01 13.35
CA LYS A 162 -21.17 1.38 12.09
C LYS A 162 -19.94 0.94 11.31
N ARG A 163 -19.92 -0.33 10.87
CA ARG A 163 -18.69 -0.93 10.33
C ARG A 163 -18.37 -0.52 8.91
N SER A 164 -19.34 -0.59 8.03
CA SER A 164 -19.10 -0.49 6.59
C SER A 164 -19.08 0.95 6.09
N LYS A 165 -18.42 1.18 4.95
CA LYS A 165 -18.44 2.47 4.27
C LYS A 165 -19.86 2.86 3.87
N GLY A 166 -20.67 1.90 3.41
CA GLY A 166 -22.06 2.17 3.01
C GLY A 166 -22.94 2.67 4.15
N GLU A 167 -22.79 2.09 5.36
CA GLU A 167 -23.53 2.53 6.54
C GLU A 167 -23.14 3.93 7.03
N ASN A 168 -21.95 4.38 6.68
CA ASN A 168 -21.39 5.68 7.10
C ASN A 168 -21.39 6.72 5.97
N LEU A 169 -21.81 6.39 4.75
CA LEU A 169 -21.58 7.23 3.57
C LEU A 169 -22.25 8.58 3.67
N ASP A 170 -23.55 8.61 4.00
CA ASP A 170 -24.31 9.86 4.06
C ASP A 170 -23.74 10.83 5.09
N GLU A 171 -23.37 10.31 6.26
CA GLU A 171 -22.75 11.12 7.31
C GLU A 171 -21.33 11.57 6.92
N ALA A 172 -20.56 10.71 6.26
CA ALA A 172 -19.24 11.06 5.77
C ALA A 172 -19.30 12.17 4.71
N LEU A 173 -20.25 12.09 3.78
CA LEU A 173 -20.48 13.12 2.76
C LEU A 173 -20.88 14.44 3.41
N ARG A 174 -21.87 14.43 4.32
CA ARG A 174 -22.31 15.62 5.05
C ARG A 174 -21.16 16.29 5.79
N LEU A 175 -20.30 15.52 6.47
CA LEU A 175 -19.15 16.05 7.18
C LEU A 175 -18.05 16.54 6.22
N ALA A 176 -17.84 15.88 5.11
CA ALA A 176 -16.87 16.30 4.10
C ALA A 176 -17.31 17.58 3.38
N GLU A 177 -18.61 17.74 3.09
CA GLU A 177 -19.18 18.97 2.50
C GLU A 177 -19.15 20.14 3.49
N ALA A 178 -19.41 19.89 4.77
CA ALA A 178 -19.30 20.92 5.81
C ALA A 178 -17.86 21.40 6.06
N SER A 179 -16.87 20.72 5.51
CA SER A 179 -15.43 20.96 5.70
C SER A 179 -14.87 22.01 4.74
N GLU A 180 -15.65 22.99 4.31
CA GLU A 180 -15.17 24.04 3.40
C GLU A 180 -14.10 24.96 4.03
N SER A 181 -14.00 24.99 5.37
CA SER A 181 -12.92 25.72 6.04
C SER A 181 -11.68 24.83 6.19
N GLU A 182 -10.50 25.40 5.98
CA GLU A 182 -9.21 24.71 6.09
C GLU A 182 -9.01 24.00 7.45
N ASP A 183 -9.45 24.62 8.54
CA ASP A 183 -9.35 24.06 9.90
C ASP A 183 -10.24 22.82 10.10
N VAL A 184 -11.41 22.78 9.51
CA VAL A 184 -12.30 21.62 9.57
C VAL A 184 -11.76 20.49 8.70
N MET A 185 -11.26 20.82 7.49
CA MET A 185 -10.57 19.86 6.65
C MET A 185 -9.39 19.21 7.37
N ARG A 186 -8.50 20.01 7.96
CA ARG A 186 -7.35 19.48 8.71
C ARG A 186 -7.78 18.51 9.80
N ARG A 187 -8.85 18.80 10.53
CA ARG A 187 -9.37 17.89 11.59
C ARG A 187 -9.83 16.55 11.03
N HIS A 188 -10.38 16.49 9.83
CA HIS A 188 -10.77 15.23 9.20
C HIS A 188 -9.55 14.43 8.70
N PHE A 189 -8.53 15.10 8.20
CA PHE A 189 -7.28 14.47 7.75
C PHE A 189 -6.34 14.09 8.90
N CYS A 190 -6.53 14.62 10.10
CA CYS A 190 -5.78 14.23 11.29
C CYS A 190 -6.33 12.99 11.99
N LYS A 191 -7.32 12.30 11.39
CA LYS A 191 -7.83 11.05 11.96
C LYS A 191 -6.81 9.93 11.77
N PRO A 192 -6.59 9.10 12.81
CA PRO A 192 -5.60 8.05 12.73
C PRO A 192 -6.03 6.97 11.74
N LEU A 193 -5.03 6.33 11.14
CA LEU A 193 -5.21 5.10 10.41
C LEU A 193 -5.39 3.95 11.39
N VAL A 194 -6.21 2.98 11.03
CA VAL A 194 -6.43 1.77 11.85
C VAL A 194 -5.81 0.57 11.16
N VAL A 195 -5.00 -0.20 11.91
CA VAL A 195 -4.38 -1.42 11.37
C VAL A 195 -5.42 -2.52 11.24
N ALA A 196 -5.65 -2.99 10.02
CA ALA A 196 -6.22 -4.30 9.75
C ALA A 196 -5.10 -5.27 9.35
N ILE A 197 -5.37 -6.56 9.44
CA ILE A 197 -4.35 -7.58 9.23
C ILE A 197 -4.78 -8.50 8.08
N ARG A 198 -3.87 -8.72 7.14
CA ARG A 198 -3.98 -9.73 6.11
C ARG A 198 -2.92 -10.79 6.34
N THR A 199 -3.36 -12.02 6.54
CA THR A 199 -2.46 -13.16 6.61
C THR A 199 -2.41 -13.90 5.27
N SER A 200 -1.26 -14.42 4.93
CA SER A 200 -1.06 -15.31 3.79
C SER A 200 -0.04 -16.39 4.16
N ASN A 201 -0.22 -17.57 3.61
CA ASN A 201 0.75 -18.64 3.74
C ASN A 201 1.73 -18.59 2.57
N SER A 202 2.95 -19.06 2.79
CA SER A 202 3.83 -19.43 1.70
C SER A 202 3.22 -20.60 0.91
N GLY A 203 3.67 -20.80 -0.33
CA GLY A 203 3.08 -21.78 -1.24
C GLY A 203 3.15 -23.23 -0.75
N ILE A 204 2.41 -24.11 -1.40
CA ILE A 204 2.40 -25.55 -1.10
C ILE A 204 3.81 -26.15 -1.19
N SER A 205 4.61 -25.70 -2.16
CA SER A 205 6.00 -26.13 -2.32
C SER A 205 6.86 -25.86 -1.09
N ASP A 206 6.70 -24.69 -0.48
CA ASP A 206 7.43 -24.32 0.75
C ASP A 206 6.99 -25.19 1.93
N TRP A 207 5.70 -25.53 1.98
CA TRP A 207 5.16 -26.41 3.01
C TRP A 207 5.69 -27.84 2.86
N GLN A 208 5.69 -28.38 1.64
CA GLN A 208 6.25 -29.70 1.34
C GLN A 208 7.74 -29.79 1.64
N ALA A 209 8.47 -28.70 1.41
CA ALA A 209 9.91 -28.60 1.72
C ALA A 209 10.20 -28.35 3.21
N GLY A 210 9.19 -28.17 4.07
CA GLY A 210 9.38 -27.80 5.47
C GLY A 210 9.90 -26.36 5.68
N THR A 211 9.88 -25.53 4.65
CA THR A 211 10.33 -24.12 4.67
C THR A 211 9.17 -23.13 4.77
N TRP A 212 7.99 -23.62 5.09
CA TRP A 212 6.77 -22.83 5.20
C TRP A 212 6.91 -21.66 6.19
N LYS A 213 6.45 -20.48 5.77
CA LYS A 213 6.51 -19.26 6.56
C LYS A 213 5.14 -18.58 6.60
N GLU A 214 4.75 -18.21 7.78
CA GLU A 214 3.60 -17.35 8.00
C GLU A 214 3.94 -15.91 7.60
N ARG A 215 3.02 -15.28 6.87
CA ARG A 215 3.17 -13.89 6.44
C ARG A 215 2.00 -13.06 6.94
N THR A 216 2.30 -12.05 7.72
CA THR A 216 1.34 -11.07 8.20
C THR A 216 1.64 -9.72 7.55
N ARG A 217 0.64 -9.14 6.90
CA ARG A 217 0.74 -7.81 6.29
C ARG A 217 -0.27 -6.89 6.96
N PRO A 218 0.16 -5.75 7.54
CA PRO A 218 -0.77 -4.73 7.98
C PRO A 218 -1.42 -4.07 6.77
N ILE A 219 -2.73 -3.82 6.88
CA ILE A 219 -3.49 -2.96 5.98
C ILE A 219 -3.85 -1.72 6.77
N LEU A 220 -3.40 -0.56 6.33
CA LEU A 220 -3.70 0.69 6.98
C LEU A 220 -5.04 1.22 6.45
N MET A 221 -6.09 1.08 7.26
CA MET A 221 -7.44 1.54 6.91
C MET A 221 -7.54 3.04 7.12
N VAL A 222 -7.87 3.75 6.06
CA VAL A 222 -8.05 5.20 6.04
C VAL A 222 -9.47 5.56 6.47
N ASP A 223 -9.62 6.68 7.16
CA ASP A 223 -10.92 7.24 7.50
C ASP A 223 -11.74 7.54 6.24
N LEU A 224 -13.05 7.25 6.29
CA LEU A 224 -13.91 7.38 5.11
C LEU A 224 -13.98 8.82 4.58
N ARG A 225 -13.96 9.82 5.47
CA ARG A 225 -13.99 11.26 5.09
C ARG A 225 -12.72 11.64 4.33
N GLN A 226 -11.56 11.20 4.81
CA GLN A 226 -10.28 11.39 4.13
C GLN A 226 -10.28 10.68 2.78
N LEU A 227 -10.78 9.44 2.73
CA LEU A 227 -10.84 8.68 1.48
C LEU A 227 -11.74 9.36 0.44
N LEU A 228 -12.88 9.95 0.84
CA LEU A 228 -13.76 10.72 -0.06
C LEU A 228 -13.03 11.92 -0.65
N GLN A 229 -12.35 12.70 0.17
CA GLN A 229 -11.60 13.88 -0.28
C GLN A 229 -10.42 13.48 -1.19
N SER A 230 -9.65 12.46 -0.81
CA SER A 230 -8.57 11.92 -1.65
C SER A 230 -9.10 11.42 -3.00
N SER A 231 -10.28 10.81 -3.01
CA SER A 231 -10.89 10.26 -4.22
C SER A 231 -11.33 11.32 -5.24
N ARG A 232 -11.52 12.57 -4.82
CA ARG A 232 -11.81 13.68 -5.76
C ARG A 232 -10.72 13.84 -6.82
N PHE A 233 -9.48 13.66 -6.42
CA PHE A 233 -8.31 13.68 -7.32
C PHE A 233 -7.92 12.28 -7.77
N GLY A 234 -7.97 11.30 -6.85
CA GLY A 234 -7.47 9.95 -7.09
C GLY A 234 -8.26 9.17 -8.12
N VAL A 235 -9.59 9.32 -8.18
CA VAL A 235 -10.40 8.61 -9.17
C VAL A 235 -10.07 9.07 -10.58
N PRO A 236 -10.21 10.36 -10.93
CA PRO A 236 -9.94 10.81 -12.30
C PRO A 236 -8.48 10.59 -12.70
N PHE A 237 -7.53 10.70 -11.75
CA PHE A 237 -6.13 10.43 -12.06
C PHE A 237 -5.89 8.95 -12.34
N ASN A 238 -6.39 8.05 -11.51
CA ASN A 238 -6.18 6.61 -11.69
C ASN A 238 -6.83 6.09 -12.98
N ASP A 239 -8.03 6.58 -13.32
CA ASP A 239 -8.73 6.21 -14.54
C ASP A 239 -7.94 6.66 -15.80
N TRP A 240 -7.43 7.89 -15.76
CA TRP A 240 -6.59 8.42 -16.83
C TRP A 240 -5.25 7.68 -16.91
N PHE A 241 -4.58 7.49 -15.75
CA PHE A 241 -3.29 6.82 -15.64
C PHE A 241 -3.34 5.41 -16.21
N GLN A 242 -4.34 4.63 -15.86
CA GLN A 242 -4.52 3.25 -16.34
C GLN A 242 -4.79 3.19 -17.84
N SER A 243 -5.36 4.25 -18.42
CA SER A 243 -5.76 4.26 -19.84
C SER A 243 -4.69 4.83 -20.76
N HIS A 244 -3.81 5.71 -20.26
CA HIS A 244 -2.91 6.52 -21.09
C HIS A 244 -1.43 6.32 -20.78
N VAL A 245 -1.09 5.84 -19.59
CA VAL A 245 0.32 5.67 -19.22
C VAL A 245 0.81 4.29 -19.64
N SER A 246 1.68 4.26 -20.65
CA SER A 246 2.10 3.02 -21.30
C SER A 246 3.03 2.13 -20.45
N TRP A 247 3.64 2.69 -19.43
CA TRP A 247 4.53 1.96 -18.53
C TRP A 247 3.85 1.50 -17.22
N GLY A 248 2.57 1.82 -17.02
CA GLY A 248 1.76 1.35 -15.91
C GLY A 248 0.91 0.14 -16.31
N GLU A 249 0.97 -0.96 -15.57
CA GLU A 249 0.18 -2.17 -15.84
C GLU A 249 -1.31 -2.00 -15.53
N GLY A 250 -1.66 -1.00 -14.74
CA GLY A 250 -3.01 -0.84 -14.20
C GLY A 250 -4.11 -0.97 -15.23
N GLY A 251 -5.05 -1.88 -14.95
CA GLY A 251 -6.19 -2.14 -15.83
C GLY A 251 -5.93 -3.06 -17.03
N MET A 252 -4.68 -3.51 -17.24
CA MET A 252 -4.38 -4.48 -18.31
C MET A 252 -4.90 -5.88 -17.93
N THR A 253 -5.47 -6.55 -18.92
CA THR A 253 -5.80 -7.98 -18.81
C THR A 253 -4.55 -8.83 -18.97
N HIS A 254 -4.57 -10.08 -18.50
CA HIS A 254 -3.48 -11.04 -18.73
C HIS A 254 -3.07 -11.15 -20.19
N GLN A 255 -4.04 -11.16 -21.09
CA GLN A 255 -3.78 -11.23 -22.53
C GLN A 255 -3.05 -9.98 -23.06
N GLN A 256 -3.37 -8.79 -22.54
CA GLN A 256 -2.67 -7.55 -22.89
C GLN A 256 -1.24 -7.54 -22.36
N VAL A 257 -1.00 -8.03 -21.14
CA VAL A 257 0.34 -8.19 -20.58
C VAL A 257 1.17 -9.17 -21.40
N GLU A 258 0.60 -10.31 -21.78
CA GLU A 258 1.26 -11.29 -22.67
C GLU A 258 1.62 -10.69 -24.03
N GLN A 259 0.69 -9.97 -24.65
CA GLN A 259 0.94 -9.30 -25.95
C GLN A 259 2.03 -8.24 -25.84
N TRP A 260 2.01 -7.44 -24.77
CA TRP A 260 3.05 -6.45 -24.50
C TRP A 260 4.41 -7.12 -24.32
N THR A 261 4.48 -8.16 -23.48
CA THR A 261 5.69 -8.95 -23.22
C THR A 261 6.26 -9.52 -24.52
N TRP A 262 5.40 -10.07 -25.37
CA TRP A 262 5.83 -10.64 -26.64
C TRP A 262 6.42 -9.58 -27.59
N LYS A 263 5.75 -8.44 -27.72
CA LYS A 263 6.25 -7.29 -28.51
C LYS A 263 7.57 -6.76 -27.98
N ALA A 264 7.69 -6.57 -26.66
CA ALA A 264 8.90 -6.06 -26.03
C ALA A 264 10.08 -7.05 -26.24
N ARG A 265 9.86 -8.35 -26.03
CA ARG A 265 10.86 -9.40 -26.24
C ARG A 265 11.44 -9.40 -27.66
N THR A 266 10.66 -9.08 -28.70
CA THR A 266 11.16 -9.02 -30.07
C THR A 266 12.01 -7.80 -30.39
N ARG A 267 11.88 -6.72 -29.60
CA ARG A 267 12.51 -5.41 -29.84
C ARG A 267 13.77 -5.16 -29.03
N PHE A 268 13.92 -5.87 -27.89
CA PHE A 268 15.02 -5.67 -26.95
C PHE A 268 15.84 -6.94 -26.77
N ARG A 269 17.08 -6.78 -26.29
CA ARG A 269 18.03 -7.89 -26.11
C ARG A 269 17.94 -8.53 -24.74
N HIS A 270 17.55 -7.76 -23.72
CA HIS A 270 17.58 -8.17 -22.33
C HIS A 270 16.27 -7.86 -21.64
N TRP A 271 16.04 -8.52 -20.52
CA TRP A 271 14.92 -8.23 -19.62
C TRP A 271 15.39 -8.24 -18.16
N LEU A 272 14.69 -7.48 -17.34
CA LEU A 272 14.86 -7.39 -15.89
C LEU A 272 13.49 -7.45 -15.24
N SER A 273 13.31 -8.37 -14.28
CA SER A 273 12.18 -8.36 -13.35
C SER A 273 12.68 -7.92 -11.99
N THR A 274 12.12 -6.84 -11.48
CA THR A 274 12.53 -6.23 -10.21
C THR A 274 11.50 -6.53 -9.12
N ASP A 275 11.97 -7.00 -7.96
CA ASP A 275 11.20 -7.13 -6.71
C ASP A 275 11.92 -6.34 -5.62
N PHE A 276 11.19 -5.59 -4.82
CA PHE A 276 11.74 -4.82 -3.71
C PHE A 276 11.42 -5.44 -2.35
N SER A 277 12.30 -5.25 -1.40
CA SER A 277 12.07 -5.68 -0.02
C SER A 277 11.42 -4.56 0.78
N LYS A 278 10.25 -4.83 1.39
CA LYS A 278 9.53 -3.87 2.26
C LYS A 278 9.25 -2.53 1.58
N TYR A 279 8.93 -2.57 0.29
CA TYR A 279 8.82 -1.39 -0.56
C TYR A 279 7.94 -0.30 0.05
N ASP A 280 6.68 -0.62 0.38
CA ASP A 280 5.71 0.32 0.94
C ASP A 280 6.23 1.05 2.19
N SER A 281 6.93 0.36 3.08
CA SER A 281 7.41 0.93 4.33
C SER A 281 8.77 1.64 4.24
N SER A 282 9.46 1.50 3.10
CA SER A 282 10.81 2.05 2.90
C SER A 282 10.83 3.40 2.18
N GLN A 283 9.72 3.80 1.57
CA GLN A 283 9.64 5.01 0.76
C GLN A 283 9.75 6.26 1.64
N SER A 284 10.76 7.09 1.34
CA SER A 284 11.01 8.34 2.04
C SER A 284 9.94 9.40 1.76
N SER A 285 9.71 10.31 2.71
CA SER A 285 8.74 11.41 2.57
C SER A 285 9.00 12.23 1.31
N TRP A 286 10.24 12.64 1.08
CA TRP A 286 10.62 13.44 -0.07
C TRP A 286 10.33 12.76 -1.41
N LEU A 287 10.43 11.42 -1.47
CA LEU A 287 10.15 10.65 -2.68
C LEU A 287 8.63 10.55 -2.91
N ILE A 288 7.86 10.41 -1.84
CA ILE A 288 6.38 10.45 -1.88
C ILE A 288 5.90 11.84 -2.31
N GLU A 289 6.48 12.92 -1.76
CA GLU A 289 6.17 14.30 -2.18
C GLU A 289 6.41 14.50 -3.67
N ASP A 290 7.56 14.02 -4.19
CA ASP A 290 7.88 14.14 -5.61
C ASP A 290 6.91 13.32 -6.48
N ALA A 291 6.51 12.12 -6.04
CA ALA A 291 5.48 11.34 -6.74
C ALA A 291 4.13 12.07 -6.77
N PHE A 292 3.71 12.67 -5.65
CA PHE A 292 2.51 13.51 -5.64
C PHE A 292 2.67 14.79 -6.48
N SER A 293 3.87 15.35 -6.60
CA SER A 293 4.11 16.48 -7.49
C SER A 293 3.95 16.09 -8.97
N VAL A 294 4.24 14.82 -9.33
CA VAL A 294 3.94 14.25 -10.64
C VAL A 294 2.43 14.13 -10.85
N VAL A 295 1.69 13.64 -9.83
CA VAL A 295 0.22 13.61 -9.87
C VAL A 295 -0.36 15.03 -10.01
N LYS A 296 0.13 16.00 -9.22
CA LYS A 296 -0.35 17.40 -9.26
C LYS A 296 -0.20 18.00 -10.67
N ALA A 297 0.82 17.62 -11.42
CA ALA A 297 1.04 18.11 -12.78
C ALA A 297 -0.10 17.74 -13.75
N ALA A 298 -0.87 16.69 -13.46
CA ALA A 298 -2.06 16.32 -14.26
C ALA A 298 -3.26 17.27 -14.05
N PHE A 299 -3.20 18.16 -13.05
CA PHE A 299 -4.27 19.08 -12.67
C PHE A 299 -3.83 20.55 -12.80
N PRO A 300 -3.58 21.06 -14.00
CA PRO A 300 -2.98 22.40 -14.19
C PRO A 300 -3.90 23.57 -13.85
N GLY A 301 -5.17 23.32 -13.57
CA GLY A 301 -6.19 24.35 -13.34
C GLY A 301 -6.83 24.33 -11.96
N LEU A 302 -6.12 23.87 -10.93
CA LEU A 302 -6.63 23.89 -9.55
C LEU A 302 -6.79 25.33 -9.06
N ASN A 303 -7.90 25.61 -8.39
CA ASN A 303 -8.06 26.86 -7.64
C ASN A 303 -7.35 26.76 -6.27
N THR A 304 -7.22 27.88 -5.56
CA THR A 304 -6.52 27.95 -4.27
C THR A 304 -7.05 26.97 -3.23
N HIS A 305 -8.36 26.75 -3.17
CA HIS A 305 -8.97 25.80 -2.24
C HIS A 305 -8.61 24.35 -2.62
N GLU A 306 -8.69 24.01 -3.89
CA GLU A 306 -8.32 22.67 -4.39
C GLU A 306 -6.82 22.39 -4.21
N GLU A 307 -5.96 23.40 -4.40
CA GLU A 307 -4.53 23.28 -4.09
C GLU A 307 -4.29 23.01 -2.61
N GLY A 308 -4.90 23.77 -1.71
CA GLY A 308 -4.79 23.56 -0.28
C GLY A 308 -5.32 22.19 0.17
N LEU A 309 -6.42 21.73 -0.44
CA LEU A 309 -6.93 20.37 -0.21
C LEU A 309 -5.92 19.31 -0.68
N PHE A 310 -5.37 19.46 -1.88
CA PHE A 310 -4.37 18.52 -2.40
C PHE A 310 -3.12 18.45 -1.50
N GLU A 311 -2.61 19.59 -1.04
CA GLU A 311 -1.48 19.66 -0.10
C GLU A 311 -1.82 19.00 1.24
N THR A 312 -3.05 19.18 1.74
CA THR A 312 -3.52 18.52 2.97
C THR A 312 -3.55 16.99 2.78
N ILE A 313 -4.00 16.50 1.62
CA ILE A 313 -3.96 15.06 1.27
C ILE A 313 -2.53 14.55 1.30
N VAL A 314 -1.60 15.24 0.65
CA VAL A 314 -0.18 14.84 0.61
C VAL A 314 0.42 14.80 2.01
N ASN A 315 0.19 15.84 2.81
CA ASN A 315 0.67 15.92 4.18
C ASN A 315 0.13 14.76 5.05
N SER A 316 -1.16 14.46 4.96
CA SER A 316 -1.78 13.37 5.72
C SER A 316 -1.32 12.00 5.24
N TYR A 317 -0.97 11.87 3.96
CA TYR A 317 -0.41 10.64 3.40
C TYR A 317 1.00 10.35 3.92
N ILE A 318 1.78 11.37 4.18
CA ILE A 318 3.17 11.29 4.67
C ILE A 318 3.18 11.20 6.20
N HIS A 319 2.60 12.22 6.86
CA HIS A 319 2.59 12.37 8.31
C HIS A 319 1.32 11.75 8.89
N LYS A 320 1.43 10.54 9.39
CA LYS A 320 0.26 9.76 9.81
C LYS A 320 0.42 9.20 11.20
N GLU A 321 -0.69 9.14 11.88
CA GLU A 321 -0.86 8.43 13.14
C GLU A 321 -1.56 7.09 12.85
N ILE A 322 -1.02 6.01 13.39
CA ILE A 322 -1.49 4.65 13.12
C ILE A 322 -1.85 4.00 14.44
N HIS A 323 -3.12 3.64 14.61
CA HIS A 323 -3.58 2.85 15.74
C HIS A 323 -3.37 1.36 15.45
N SER A 324 -2.53 0.73 16.24
CA SER A 324 -2.19 -0.67 16.17
C SER A 324 -2.56 -1.37 17.49
N TYR A 325 -2.55 -2.69 17.50
CA TYR A 325 -2.86 -3.53 18.67
C TYR A 325 -1.99 -3.23 19.91
N ASN A 326 -0.82 -2.64 19.71
CA ASN A 326 0.15 -2.35 20.79
C ASN A 326 0.33 -0.86 21.05
N GLY A 327 -0.54 0.01 20.56
CA GLY A 327 -0.54 1.44 20.77
C GLY A 327 -0.57 2.26 19.49
N ILE A 328 -0.22 3.54 19.64
CA ILE A 328 -0.25 4.52 18.56
C ILE A 328 1.17 4.73 18.04
N TRP A 329 1.31 4.71 16.71
CA TRP A 329 2.55 4.98 16.01
C TRP A 329 2.44 6.29 15.24
N ARG A 330 3.42 7.17 15.36
CA ARG A 330 3.59 8.32 14.48
C ARG A 330 4.69 8.02 13.47
N VAL A 331 4.35 8.13 12.20
CA VAL A 331 5.28 7.81 11.11
C VAL A 331 5.26 8.92 10.07
N ASN A 332 6.42 9.16 9.46
CA ASN A 332 6.62 10.26 8.51
C ASN A 332 7.03 9.78 7.13
N LYS A 333 6.90 8.49 6.83
CA LYS A 333 7.22 7.90 5.53
C LYS A 333 6.42 6.64 5.26
N GLY A 334 6.68 6.03 4.12
CA GLY A 334 6.00 4.83 3.67
C GLY A 334 4.61 5.09 3.09
N THR A 335 4.15 4.23 2.22
CA THR A 335 2.83 4.33 1.60
C THR A 335 1.73 3.70 2.43
N THR A 336 0.51 4.17 2.26
CA THR A 336 -0.67 3.74 3.01
C THR A 336 -1.47 2.73 2.18
N SER A 337 -1.45 1.46 2.55
CA SER A 337 -2.04 0.36 1.77
C SER A 337 -3.57 0.40 1.60
N GLY A 338 -4.28 1.27 2.31
CA GLY A 338 -5.75 1.42 2.23
C GLY A 338 -6.23 2.65 1.47
N GLU A 339 -5.31 3.48 0.98
CA GLU A 339 -5.60 4.69 0.22
C GLU A 339 -5.83 4.42 -1.27
N ILE A 340 -6.54 5.35 -1.92
CA ILE A 340 -6.74 5.30 -3.36
C ILE A 340 -5.44 5.49 -4.16
N TRP A 341 -4.43 6.07 -3.53
CA TRP A 341 -3.15 6.41 -4.11
C TRP A 341 -2.11 5.29 -4.08
N THR A 342 -2.34 4.22 -3.31
CA THR A 342 -1.31 3.20 -3.02
C THR A 342 -0.66 2.65 -4.28
N TYR A 343 -1.47 2.16 -5.21
CA TYR A 343 -0.99 1.61 -6.47
C TYR A 343 -0.22 2.66 -7.28
N THR A 344 -0.84 3.82 -7.49
CA THR A 344 -0.33 4.85 -8.40
C THR A 344 0.94 5.50 -7.88
N ILE A 345 0.99 5.87 -6.59
CA ILE A 345 2.19 6.46 -5.99
C ILE A 345 3.34 5.46 -6.00
N ASN A 346 3.09 4.20 -5.66
CA ASN A 346 4.09 3.15 -5.72
C ASN A 346 4.65 2.97 -7.14
N THR A 347 3.79 2.96 -8.13
CA THR A 347 4.18 2.81 -9.53
C THR A 347 4.96 4.02 -10.05
N ILE A 348 4.57 5.25 -9.69
CA ILE A 348 5.31 6.48 -10.04
C ILE A 348 6.68 6.50 -9.37
N ILE A 349 6.78 6.13 -8.08
CA ILE A 349 8.05 6.04 -7.37
C ILE A 349 8.96 5.00 -8.04
N HIS A 350 8.44 3.83 -8.39
CA HIS A 350 9.19 2.81 -9.11
C HIS A 350 9.74 3.36 -10.42
N ARG A 351 8.90 4.07 -11.19
CA ARG A 351 9.31 4.68 -12.45
C ARG A 351 10.38 5.76 -12.27
N LEU A 352 10.26 6.62 -11.25
CA LEU A 352 11.28 7.63 -10.92
C LEU A 352 12.63 6.99 -10.62
N ILE A 353 12.63 5.91 -9.83
CA ILE A 353 13.84 5.15 -9.50
C ILE A 353 14.44 4.53 -10.76
N GLU A 354 13.64 3.84 -11.55
CA GLU A 354 14.06 3.15 -12.76
C GLU A 354 14.70 4.12 -13.77
N VAL A 355 13.99 5.19 -14.14
CA VAL A 355 14.48 6.19 -15.10
C VAL A 355 15.79 6.81 -14.62
N THR A 356 15.86 7.14 -13.33
CA THR A 356 17.06 7.72 -12.73
C THR A 356 18.26 6.78 -12.82
N ILE A 357 18.09 5.53 -12.35
CA ILE A 357 19.18 4.56 -12.29
C ILE A 357 19.61 4.11 -13.68
N PHE A 358 18.66 3.89 -14.61
CA PHE A 358 19.00 3.56 -16.00
C PHE A 358 19.77 4.71 -16.67
N SER A 359 19.36 5.95 -16.43
CA SER A 359 20.13 7.13 -16.91
C SER A 359 21.53 7.16 -16.33
N MET A 360 21.72 6.89 -15.03
CA MET A 360 23.04 6.82 -14.38
C MET A 360 23.92 5.66 -14.91
N MET A 361 23.30 4.56 -15.33
CA MET A 361 23.97 3.39 -15.90
C MET A 361 24.18 3.48 -17.42
N GLY A 362 23.68 4.54 -18.06
CA GLY A 362 23.80 4.75 -19.50
C GLY A 362 22.86 3.91 -20.35
N ILE A 363 21.83 3.30 -19.76
CA ILE A 363 20.79 2.55 -20.47
C ILE A 363 19.76 3.54 -21.01
N LYS A 364 19.75 3.71 -22.35
CA LYS A 364 18.94 4.74 -23.01
C LYS A 364 17.68 4.18 -23.68
N ARG A 365 17.69 2.91 -24.04
CA ARG A 365 16.59 2.28 -24.77
C ARG A 365 16.01 1.14 -23.95
N TYR A 366 14.77 1.35 -23.49
CA TYR A 366 14.05 0.38 -22.67
C TYR A 366 12.54 0.64 -22.71
N GLU A 367 11.76 -0.38 -22.39
CA GLU A 367 10.33 -0.31 -22.14
C GLU A 367 10.01 -1.10 -20.87
N SER A 368 9.15 -0.55 -20.06
CA SER A 368 8.79 -1.12 -18.76
C SER A 368 7.30 -1.32 -18.66
N LEU A 369 6.92 -2.28 -17.83
CA LEU A 369 5.58 -2.49 -17.33
C LEU A 369 5.68 -2.60 -15.81
N LEU A 370 5.11 -1.63 -15.10
CA LEU A 370 5.27 -1.46 -13.65
C LEU A 370 3.92 -1.53 -12.94
N CYS A 371 3.89 -2.25 -11.80
CA CYS A 371 2.71 -2.41 -10.97
C CYS A 371 3.09 -2.32 -9.48
N GLY A 372 3.11 -1.11 -8.92
CA GLY A 372 3.61 -0.90 -7.57
C GLY A 372 5.09 -1.24 -7.44
N ASP A 373 5.41 -2.23 -6.60
CA ASP A 373 6.75 -2.77 -6.41
C ASP A 373 7.17 -3.79 -7.47
N ASP A 374 6.23 -4.40 -8.18
CA ASP A 374 6.52 -5.33 -9.26
C ASP A 374 6.86 -4.59 -10.56
N GLY A 375 7.91 -5.04 -11.24
CA GLY A 375 8.33 -4.46 -12.52
C GLY A 375 8.92 -5.47 -13.48
N LEU A 376 8.58 -5.33 -14.76
CA LEU A 376 9.19 -6.03 -15.88
C LEU A 376 9.68 -5.01 -16.91
N THR A 377 10.98 -4.99 -17.16
CA THR A 377 11.62 -4.05 -18.07
C THR A 377 12.42 -4.80 -19.13
N TYR A 378 12.17 -4.46 -20.38
CA TYR A 378 13.01 -4.89 -21.51
C TYR A 378 13.94 -3.75 -21.93
N TYR A 379 15.21 -4.06 -22.16
CA TYR A 379 16.23 -3.04 -22.43
C TYR A 379 17.33 -3.50 -23.36
N ASP A 380 18.06 -2.52 -23.91
CA ASP A 380 19.32 -2.73 -24.63
C ASP A 380 20.47 -2.13 -23.83
N GLY A 381 21.58 -2.85 -23.73
CA GLY A 381 22.77 -2.43 -23.01
C GLY A 381 23.22 -3.50 -22.02
N GLU A 382 24.25 -3.18 -21.26
CA GLU A 382 24.76 -4.04 -20.19
C GLU A 382 24.22 -3.54 -18.83
N LEU A 383 23.72 -4.46 -18.03
CA LEU A 383 23.22 -4.18 -16.69
C LEU A 383 23.91 -5.13 -15.71
N ASP A 384 24.61 -4.54 -14.75
CA ASP A 384 25.07 -5.23 -13.55
C ASP A 384 23.97 -5.09 -12.47
N LEU A 385 23.29 -6.21 -12.18
CA LEU A 385 22.19 -6.24 -11.22
C LEU A 385 22.65 -5.89 -9.81
N ALA A 386 23.86 -6.27 -9.41
CA ALA A 386 24.39 -5.93 -8.09
C ALA A 386 24.63 -4.42 -7.97
N LYS A 387 25.21 -3.81 -9.00
CA LYS A 387 25.39 -2.34 -9.08
C LYS A 387 24.03 -1.63 -9.11
N TYR A 388 23.07 -2.13 -9.89
CA TYR A 388 21.71 -1.59 -9.95
C TYR A 388 21.07 -1.56 -8.55
N GLY A 389 21.03 -2.69 -7.84
CA GLY A 389 20.49 -2.78 -6.49
C GLY A 389 21.24 -1.93 -5.47
N SER A 390 22.57 -1.85 -5.58
CA SER A 390 23.42 -1.01 -4.71
C SER A 390 23.12 0.48 -4.88
N LEU A 391 22.95 0.95 -6.12
CA LEU A 391 22.61 2.35 -6.41
C LEU A 391 21.22 2.71 -5.84
N ILE A 392 20.21 1.84 -6.03
CA ILE A 392 18.88 2.05 -5.48
C ILE A 392 18.92 2.15 -3.95
N THR A 393 19.58 1.19 -3.30
CA THR A 393 19.70 1.19 -1.83
C THR A 393 20.43 2.45 -1.33
N ARG A 394 21.51 2.82 -2.00
CA ARG A 394 22.32 3.99 -1.61
C ARG A 394 21.57 5.32 -1.73
N TYR A 395 20.80 5.50 -2.80
CA TYR A 395 20.21 6.81 -3.12
C TYR A 395 18.75 6.94 -2.71
N PHE A 396 18.01 5.85 -2.65
CA PHE A 396 16.59 5.86 -2.33
C PHE A 396 16.25 5.17 -0.99
N GLY A 397 17.22 4.48 -0.38
CA GLY A 397 16.99 3.74 0.88
C GLY A 397 16.09 2.52 0.71
N ILE A 398 15.84 2.08 -0.52
CA ILE A 398 14.98 0.96 -0.87
C ILE A 398 15.85 -0.22 -1.28
N ALA A 399 15.64 -1.39 -0.68
CA ALA A 399 16.42 -2.58 -0.99
C ALA A 399 15.79 -3.40 -2.12
N VAL A 400 16.59 -3.74 -3.13
CA VAL A 400 16.19 -4.71 -4.17
C VAL A 400 16.32 -6.11 -3.61
N SER A 401 15.29 -6.92 -3.79
CA SER A 401 15.26 -8.33 -3.39
C SER A 401 16.05 -9.18 -4.41
N MET A 402 17.37 -9.28 -4.21
CA MET A 402 18.27 -9.99 -5.15
C MET A 402 17.88 -11.47 -5.39
N GLY A 403 17.29 -12.12 -4.39
CA GLY A 403 16.85 -13.53 -4.51
C GLY A 403 15.56 -13.73 -5.30
N LYS A 404 14.81 -12.64 -5.58
CA LYS A 404 13.56 -12.66 -6.33
C LYS A 404 13.64 -11.86 -7.63
N SER A 405 14.55 -10.88 -7.69
CA SER A 405 14.82 -10.14 -8.92
C SER A 405 15.61 -11.03 -9.88
N THR A 406 15.19 -11.04 -11.12
CA THR A 406 15.80 -11.88 -12.17
C THR A 406 16.03 -11.06 -13.43
N TYR A 407 17.05 -11.43 -14.19
CA TYR A 407 17.36 -10.80 -15.46
C TYR A 407 17.95 -11.81 -16.43
N GLY A 408 17.90 -11.49 -17.72
CA GLY A 408 18.44 -12.42 -18.72
C GLY A 408 18.38 -11.89 -20.15
N SER A 409 18.76 -12.76 -21.09
CA SER A 409 18.58 -12.50 -22.51
C SER A 409 17.11 -12.66 -22.89
N ALA A 410 16.62 -11.74 -23.72
CA ALA A 410 15.25 -11.79 -24.27
C ALA A 410 15.14 -12.72 -25.49
N ARG A 411 16.26 -13.19 -26.03
CA ARG A 411 16.36 -14.08 -27.21
C ARG A 411 16.71 -15.50 -26.85
#